data_291e827aec96cd8f4f11d6d9ebcf63e7
#
_entry.id   291e827aec96cd8f4f11d6d9ebcf63e7
#
_cell.length_a   1.000
_cell.length_b   1.000
_cell.length_c   1.000
_cell.angle_alpha   90.00
_cell.angle_beta   90.00
_cell.angle_gamma   90.00
#
_symmetry.space_group_name_H-M   'P 1'
#
loop_
_entity.id
_entity.type
_entity.pdbx_description
1 polymer ?
#
loop_
_entity_poly.entity_id
_entity_poly.type
_entity_poly.pdbx_seq_one_letter_code
_entity_poly.pdbx_strand_id
1 'polypeptide(L)'
;MLGDTLNKISRLMYILGEFDKGEVYLSDVAEELMVTVRTIQRDIKILESAGFPIANPSKGEYCFVEGYSLKKLQLSAKEAAMLALLSSIAGSLGGSFQETYVSLRNRILENDKANPFYIKLPKGQAFLDDSHSKLIEKAIKKQEKLTIEYDKSKLSGKDISPLKIAWFDGFWYLLALGKDEKILKLRLDKIKNLTPTGVIFKRPKSVEKILEESASVWFEGNRDKRVELAVAPEVAGYFEKKEYFPKQKVLKKSGKDGVVLECFTGKYEEILPTILAWIPYITVQEPKELKDLVAEKIAAYNSKIK
;
A
#
# COMPACT_ATOMS: atom_id res chain seq x y z
N MET A 1 24.82 46.40 9.12
CA MET A 1 25.10 45.13 8.43
C MET A 1 24.00 44.07 8.60
N LEU A 2 23.47 43.76 9.78
CA LEU A 2 22.36 42.79 9.93
C LEU A 2 21.05 43.27 9.29
N GLY A 3 20.71 44.55 9.35
CA GLY A 3 19.49 45.12 8.77
C GLY A 3 19.43 45.05 7.24
N ASP A 4 20.56 45.34 6.55
CA ASP A 4 20.65 45.29 5.08
C ASP A 4 20.56 43.87 4.55
N THR A 5 21.05 42.88 5.30
CA THR A 5 21.02 41.48 4.91
C THR A 5 19.59 40.89 5.06
N LEU A 6 18.86 41.26 6.12
CA LEU A 6 17.48 40.91 6.32
C LEU A 6 16.58 41.53 5.22
N ASN A 7 16.80 42.79 4.87
CA ASN A 7 16.09 43.44 3.78
C ASN A 7 16.36 42.77 2.41
N LYS A 8 17.58 42.30 2.17
CA LYS A 8 17.93 41.59 0.95
C LYS A 8 17.25 40.24 0.86
N ILE A 9 17.25 39.46 1.94
CA ILE A 9 16.58 38.14 1.97
C ILE A 9 15.08 38.30 1.73
N SER A 10 14.44 39.25 2.43
CA SER A 10 12.99 39.52 2.25
C SER A 10 12.69 39.92 0.81
N ARG A 11 13.53 40.68 0.16
CA ARG A 11 13.38 41.08 -1.24
C ARG A 11 13.55 39.90 -2.20
N LEU A 12 14.55 39.03 -1.98
CA LEU A 12 14.71 37.80 -2.79
C LEU A 12 13.50 36.89 -2.67
N MET A 13 12.97 36.69 -1.46
CA MET A 13 11.75 35.88 -1.22
C MET A 13 10.52 36.50 -1.88
N TYR A 14 10.40 37.83 -1.87
CA TYR A 14 9.33 38.53 -2.56
C TYR A 14 9.40 38.32 -4.08
N ILE A 15 10.57 38.51 -4.70
CA ILE A 15 10.80 38.28 -6.15
C ILE A 15 10.43 36.85 -6.52
N LEU A 16 10.88 35.86 -5.74
CA LEU A 16 10.52 34.46 -5.97
C LEU A 16 9.00 34.21 -5.88
N GLY A 17 8.33 34.87 -4.93
CA GLY A 17 6.87 34.78 -4.78
C GLY A 17 6.10 35.39 -5.95
N GLU A 18 6.59 36.52 -6.52
CA GLU A 18 5.98 37.10 -7.70
C GLU A 18 6.18 36.26 -8.95
N PHE A 19 7.40 35.72 -9.18
CA PHE A 19 7.65 34.79 -10.30
C PHE A 19 6.82 33.51 -10.22
N ASP A 20 6.45 33.10 -9.03
CA ASP A 20 5.58 31.92 -8.82
C ASP A 20 4.10 32.18 -9.17
N LYS A 21 3.69 33.45 -9.21
CA LYS A 21 2.35 33.88 -9.64
C LYS A 21 2.24 33.97 -11.17
N GLY A 22 3.34 34.25 -11.87
CA GLY A 22 3.38 34.37 -13.33
C GLY A 22 4.41 35.38 -13.83
N GLU A 23 4.19 35.90 -15.02
CA GLU A 23 5.05 36.91 -15.64
C GLU A 23 4.91 38.26 -14.94
N VAL A 24 6.04 38.91 -14.61
CA VAL A 24 6.07 40.19 -13.93
C VAL A 24 7.08 41.13 -14.59
N TYR A 25 6.76 42.41 -14.66
CA TYR A 25 7.71 43.46 -15.10
C TYR A 25 8.65 43.84 -13.95
N LEU A 26 9.94 43.95 -14.25
CA LEU A 26 10.91 44.37 -13.22
C LEU A 26 10.70 45.81 -12.74
N SER A 27 10.10 46.67 -13.57
CA SER A 27 9.70 48.01 -13.17
C SER A 27 8.73 47.99 -12.00
N ASP A 28 7.72 47.12 -12.08
CA ASP A 28 6.65 47.03 -11.10
C ASP A 28 7.17 46.50 -9.77
N VAL A 29 7.98 45.43 -9.84
CA VAL A 29 8.66 44.87 -8.67
C VAL A 29 9.62 45.89 -8.01
N ALA A 30 10.32 46.69 -8.81
CA ALA A 30 11.22 47.69 -8.31
C ALA A 30 10.47 48.84 -7.63
N GLU A 31 9.36 49.30 -8.18
CA GLU A 31 8.47 50.30 -7.60
C GLU A 31 7.89 49.82 -6.27
N GLU A 32 7.34 48.63 -6.22
CA GLU A 32 6.71 48.06 -5.02
C GLU A 32 7.72 47.89 -3.87
N LEU A 33 8.94 47.46 -4.20
CA LEU A 33 10.01 47.28 -3.22
C LEU A 33 10.81 48.57 -2.94
N MET A 34 10.43 49.68 -3.56
CA MET A 34 11.12 50.99 -3.46
C MET A 34 12.63 50.91 -3.73
N VAL A 35 13.02 50.14 -4.74
CA VAL A 35 14.41 49.97 -5.19
C VAL A 35 14.55 50.26 -6.67
N THR A 36 15.80 50.32 -7.19
CA THR A 36 16.02 50.48 -8.61
C THR A 36 15.88 49.15 -9.38
N VAL A 37 15.47 49.22 -10.65
CA VAL A 37 15.44 48.06 -11.56
C VAL A 37 16.81 47.36 -11.59
N ARG A 38 17.90 48.11 -11.52
CA ARG A 38 19.27 47.58 -11.47
C ARG A 38 19.51 46.71 -10.22
N THR A 39 18.89 47.06 -9.11
CA THR A 39 18.94 46.25 -7.87
C THR A 39 18.23 44.91 -8.08
N ILE A 40 17.02 44.95 -8.66
CA ILE A 40 16.26 43.74 -8.97
C ILE A 40 17.02 42.85 -9.95
N GLN A 41 17.61 43.41 -11.02
CA GLN A 41 18.43 42.63 -11.95
C GLN A 41 19.63 41.92 -11.29
N ARG A 42 20.24 42.59 -10.28
CA ARG A 42 21.34 41.97 -9.52
C ARG A 42 20.80 40.82 -8.63
N ASP A 43 19.65 41.01 -8.03
CA ASP A 43 19.01 39.99 -7.21
C ASP A 43 18.57 38.78 -8.04
N ILE A 44 18.07 38.98 -9.26
CA ILE A 44 17.77 37.90 -10.22
C ILE A 44 19.01 37.07 -10.53
N LYS A 45 20.17 37.73 -10.80
CA LYS A 45 21.42 37.00 -11.04
C LYS A 45 21.85 36.15 -9.85
N ILE A 46 21.54 36.59 -8.64
CA ILE A 46 21.81 35.80 -7.42
C ILE A 46 20.89 34.56 -7.38
N LEU A 47 19.60 34.73 -7.70
CA LEU A 47 18.65 33.65 -7.76
C LEU A 47 19.00 32.62 -8.85
N GLU A 48 19.38 33.08 -10.04
CA GLU A 48 19.88 32.22 -11.12
C GLU A 48 21.12 31.44 -10.67
N SER A 49 22.08 32.13 -10.00
CA SER A 49 23.28 31.49 -9.45
C SER A 49 22.95 30.48 -8.32
N ALA A 50 21.83 30.67 -7.62
CA ALA A 50 21.31 29.76 -6.62
C ALA A 50 20.53 28.59 -7.23
N GLY A 51 20.38 28.50 -8.57
CA GLY A 51 19.77 27.41 -9.28
C GLY A 51 18.29 27.57 -9.59
N PHE A 52 17.69 28.76 -9.35
CA PHE A 52 16.31 29.00 -9.77
C PHE A 52 16.22 29.17 -11.28
N PRO A 53 15.37 28.42 -12.00
CA PRO A 53 15.24 28.51 -13.45
C PRO A 53 14.35 29.71 -13.80
N ILE A 54 14.98 30.84 -14.09
CA ILE A 54 14.31 32.10 -14.43
C ILE A 54 14.35 32.30 -15.96
N ALA A 55 13.22 32.68 -16.53
CA ALA A 55 13.06 33.00 -17.94
C ALA A 55 12.79 34.52 -18.12
N ASN A 56 13.16 35.01 -19.30
CA ASN A 56 12.84 36.39 -19.74
C ASN A 56 12.09 36.26 -21.08
N PRO A 57 10.76 36.04 -21.07
CA PRO A 57 9.98 35.86 -22.27
C PRO A 57 9.89 37.11 -23.15
N SER A 58 9.94 38.31 -22.55
CA SER A 58 9.92 39.61 -23.25
C SER A 58 10.81 40.59 -22.55
N LYS A 59 11.17 41.68 -23.25
CA LYS A 59 12.06 42.72 -22.69
C LYS A 59 11.50 43.34 -21.41
N GLY A 60 12.12 43.02 -20.28
CA GLY A 60 11.72 43.52 -18.95
C GLY A 60 10.74 42.65 -18.19
N GLU A 61 10.22 41.60 -18.80
CA GLU A 61 9.37 40.59 -18.16
C GLU A 61 10.21 39.42 -17.69
N TYR A 62 9.93 38.95 -16.49
CA TYR A 62 10.59 37.78 -15.90
C TYR A 62 9.57 36.86 -15.23
N CYS A 63 9.81 35.56 -15.33
CA CYS A 63 9.01 34.51 -14.69
C CYS A 63 9.90 33.30 -14.42
N PHE A 64 9.35 32.29 -13.79
CA PHE A 64 9.98 30.96 -13.85
C PHE A 64 9.82 30.32 -15.23
N VAL A 65 10.78 29.49 -15.62
CA VAL A 65 10.67 28.65 -16.81
C VAL A 65 9.36 27.86 -16.76
N GLU A 66 8.71 27.71 -17.91
CA GLU A 66 7.43 26.99 -18.03
C GLU A 66 7.52 25.64 -17.32
N GLY A 67 6.56 25.40 -16.45
CA GLY A 67 6.50 24.18 -15.69
C GLY A 67 7.20 24.23 -14.32
N TYR A 68 8.01 25.23 -14.00
CA TYR A 68 8.60 25.37 -12.67
C TYR A 68 7.70 26.22 -11.76
N SER A 69 7.56 25.82 -10.50
CA SER A 69 6.90 26.60 -9.45
C SER A 69 7.52 26.25 -8.10
N LEU A 70 7.64 27.23 -7.22
CA LEU A 70 8.09 27.02 -5.82
C LEU A 70 7.11 26.12 -5.03
N LYS A 71 5.85 26.11 -5.44
CA LYS A 71 4.74 25.44 -4.76
C LYS A 71 4.28 24.15 -5.47
N LYS A 72 4.73 23.93 -6.71
CA LYS A 72 4.28 22.79 -7.50
C LYS A 72 5.38 21.75 -7.61
N LEU A 73 5.24 20.66 -6.87
CA LEU A 73 5.94 19.44 -7.21
C LEU A 73 5.37 18.93 -8.54
N GLN A 74 6.13 19.04 -9.62
CA GLN A 74 5.73 18.44 -10.88
C GLN A 74 5.98 16.93 -10.81
N LEU A 75 4.90 16.21 -10.73
CA LEU A 75 4.95 14.75 -10.71
C LEU A 75 5.09 14.24 -12.16
N SER A 76 6.07 13.37 -12.38
CA SER A 76 6.07 12.52 -13.55
C SER A 76 4.83 11.60 -13.58
N ALA A 77 4.46 11.08 -14.75
CA ALA A 77 3.34 10.13 -14.86
C ALA A 77 3.48 8.92 -13.92
N LYS A 78 4.71 8.45 -13.68
CA LYS A 78 4.99 7.35 -12.74
C LYS A 78 4.73 7.74 -11.28
N GLU A 79 5.12 8.94 -10.88
CA GLU A 79 4.88 9.44 -9.51
C GLU A 79 3.39 9.72 -9.27
N ALA A 80 2.68 10.29 -10.26
CA ALA A 80 1.24 10.46 -10.19
C ALA A 80 0.49 9.12 -10.07
N ALA A 81 0.91 8.08 -10.82
CA ALA A 81 0.36 6.73 -10.71
C ALA A 81 0.65 6.12 -9.33
N MET A 82 1.85 6.34 -8.77
CA MET A 82 2.21 5.88 -7.43
C MET A 82 1.34 6.55 -6.36
N LEU A 83 1.11 7.86 -6.45
CA LEU A 83 0.23 8.57 -5.51
C LEU A 83 -1.23 8.08 -5.61
N ALA A 84 -1.73 7.80 -6.82
CA ALA A 84 -3.04 7.21 -7.00
C ALA A 84 -3.14 5.82 -6.36
N LEU A 85 -2.10 5.00 -6.49
CA LEU A 85 -2.01 3.69 -5.83
C LEU A 85 -2.01 3.83 -4.30
N LEU A 86 -1.17 4.72 -3.76
CA LEU A 86 -1.11 4.98 -2.32
C LEU A 86 -2.44 5.49 -1.77
N SER A 87 -3.16 6.36 -2.52
CA SER A 87 -4.50 6.82 -2.16
C SER A 87 -5.50 5.67 -2.08
N SER A 88 -5.46 4.76 -3.06
CA SER A 88 -6.35 3.59 -3.08
C SER A 88 -6.03 2.61 -1.95
N ILE A 89 -4.74 2.37 -1.67
CA ILE A 89 -4.30 1.55 -0.53
C ILE A 89 -4.76 2.18 0.78
N ALA A 90 -4.50 3.47 0.99
CA ALA A 90 -4.91 4.18 2.20
C ALA A 90 -6.44 4.08 2.42
N GLY A 91 -7.23 4.25 1.35
CA GLY A 91 -8.68 4.09 1.40
C GLY A 91 -9.14 2.67 1.72
N SER A 92 -8.40 1.64 1.27
CA SER A 92 -8.71 0.25 1.57
C SER A 92 -8.32 -0.15 3.00
N LEU A 93 -7.32 0.50 3.59
CA LEU A 93 -6.86 0.27 4.95
C LEU A 93 -7.75 0.92 6.02
N GLY A 94 -8.60 1.89 5.65
CA GLY A 94 -9.60 2.53 6.50
C GLY A 94 -9.43 4.01 6.73
N GLY A 95 -10.43 4.61 7.39
CA GLY A 95 -10.58 6.06 7.49
C GLY A 95 -9.35 6.79 8.04
N SER A 96 -8.74 6.30 9.12
CA SER A 96 -7.54 6.92 9.72
C SER A 96 -6.33 6.92 8.79
N PHE A 97 -6.12 5.88 8.01
CA PHE A 97 -5.05 5.83 6.99
C PHE A 97 -5.35 6.78 5.83
N GLN A 98 -6.61 6.85 5.40
CA GLN A 98 -7.04 7.78 4.36
C GLN A 98 -6.85 9.23 4.79
N GLU A 99 -7.24 9.59 6.01
CA GLU A 99 -7.05 10.93 6.58
C GLU A 99 -5.57 11.29 6.68
N THR A 100 -4.74 10.35 7.17
CA THR A 100 -3.28 10.53 7.26
C THR A 100 -2.67 10.72 5.88
N TYR A 101 -3.07 9.91 4.88
CA TYR A 101 -2.59 10.07 3.50
C TYR A 101 -2.98 11.43 2.91
N VAL A 102 -4.25 11.84 3.07
CA VAL A 102 -4.74 13.13 2.57
C VAL A 102 -3.98 14.28 3.23
N SER A 103 -3.74 14.21 4.54
CA SER A 103 -2.95 15.20 5.26
C SER A 103 -1.51 15.27 4.73
N LEU A 104 -0.85 14.13 4.54
CA LEU A 104 0.51 14.05 3.99
C LEU A 104 0.56 14.59 2.55
N ARG A 105 -0.36 14.15 1.69
CA ARG A 105 -0.46 14.61 0.30
C ARG A 105 -0.63 16.13 0.22
N ASN A 106 -1.55 16.70 1.03
CA ASN A 106 -1.82 18.14 1.01
C ASN A 106 -0.66 19.00 1.53
N ARG A 107 0.27 18.39 2.29
CA ARG A 107 1.52 19.06 2.71
C ARG A 107 2.57 19.07 1.61
N ILE A 108 2.50 18.15 0.66
CA ILE A 108 3.49 17.97 -0.42
C ILE A 108 2.97 18.57 -1.73
N LEU A 109 1.66 18.50 -1.98
CA LEU A 109 1.02 18.88 -3.24
C LEU A 109 -0.07 19.94 -3.00
N GLU A 110 0.03 21.08 -3.67
CA GLU A 110 -1.08 22.02 -3.81
C GLU A 110 -1.96 21.60 -4.99
N ASN A 111 -3.09 20.96 -4.76
CA ASN A 111 -4.13 20.61 -5.76
C ASN A 111 -3.77 19.57 -6.83
N ASP A 112 -3.93 18.30 -6.49
CA ASP A 112 -3.90 17.19 -7.46
C ASP A 112 -5.32 16.89 -8.02
N LYS A 113 -5.97 17.89 -8.64
CA LYS A 113 -7.29 17.69 -9.30
C LYS A 113 -7.19 17.02 -10.67
N ALA A 114 -6.00 16.92 -11.22
CA ALA A 114 -5.75 16.46 -12.60
C ALA A 114 -5.03 15.11 -12.70
N ASN A 115 -5.02 14.28 -11.65
CA ASN A 115 -4.37 12.97 -11.71
C ASN A 115 -5.14 12.06 -12.69
N PRO A 116 -4.55 11.63 -13.82
CA PRO A 116 -5.20 10.80 -14.82
C PRO A 116 -5.35 9.33 -14.39
N PHE A 117 -4.75 8.93 -13.26
CA PHE A 117 -4.76 7.55 -12.80
C PHE A 117 -5.87 7.31 -11.77
N TYR A 118 -6.67 6.29 -12.01
CA TYR A 118 -7.67 5.78 -11.08
C TYR A 118 -7.38 4.32 -10.75
N ILE A 119 -7.19 4.02 -9.46
CA ILE A 119 -6.91 2.67 -8.96
C ILE A 119 -7.96 2.35 -7.90
N LYS A 120 -8.64 1.21 -8.08
CA LYS A 120 -9.64 0.73 -7.14
C LYS A 120 -9.16 -0.57 -6.49
N LEU A 121 -9.00 -0.55 -5.18
CA LEU A 121 -8.81 -1.75 -4.37
C LEU A 121 -10.11 -2.07 -3.61
N PRO A 122 -10.33 -3.35 -3.26
CA PRO A 122 -11.46 -3.72 -2.40
C PRO A 122 -11.43 -2.92 -1.10
N LYS A 123 -12.58 -2.33 -0.73
CA LYS A 123 -12.72 -1.67 0.57
C LYS A 123 -12.79 -2.74 1.65
N GLY A 124 -11.85 -2.73 2.57
CA GLY A 124 -11.90 -3.53 3.78
C GLY A 124 -12.48 -2.73 4.95
N GLN A 125 -12.97 -3.42 5.96
CA GLN A 125 -13.14 -2.79 7.27
C GLN A 125 -11.75 -2.69 7.89
N ALA A 126 -11.18 -1.53 7.79
CA ALA A 126 -9.94 -1.30 8.45
C ALA A 126 -10.20 -0.62 9.76
N PHE A 127 -9.81 -1.26 10.82
CA PHE A 127 -9.60 -0.53 12.04
C PHE A 127 -8.58 -1.24 12.94
N LEU A 128 -7.50 -0.55 13.19
CA LEU A 128 -6.64 -0.74 14.33
C LEU A 128 -7.16 0.21 15.42
N ASP A 129 -7.79 -0.32 16.45
CA ASP A 129 -7.99 0.44 17.67
C ASP A 129 -6.61 0.88 18.18
N ASP A 130 -6.43 2.18 18.35
CA ASP A 130 -5.14 2.79 18.72
C ASP A 130 -4.58 2.21 20.02
N SER A 131 -5.43 1.80 20.95
CA SER A 131 -5.03 1.24 22.26
C SER A 131 -4.43 -0.16 22.09
N HIS A 132 -5.12 -1.05 21.41
CA HIS A 132 -4.67 -2.41 21.15
C HIS A 132 -3.46 -2.44 20.22
N SER A 133 -3.43 -1.61 19.17
CA SER A 133 -2.31 -1.58 18.23
C SER A 133 -1.00 -1.18 18.87
N LYS A 134 -0.98 -0.13 19.72
CA LYS A 134 0.20 0.31 20.46
C LYS A 134 0.72 -0.76 21.42
N LEU A 135 -0.21 -1.48 22.09
CA LEU A 135 0.16 -2.56 22.98
C LEU A 135 0.75 -3.74 22.22
N ILE A 136 0.13 -4.15 21.11
CA ILE A 136 0.62 -5.23 20.24
C ILE A 136 2.00 -4.86 19.66
N GLU A 137 2.17 -3.65 19.13
CA GLU A 137 3.46 -3.18 18.62
C GLU A 137 4.57 -3.24 19.66
N LYS A 138 4.27 -2.79 20.89
CA LYS A 138 5.23 -2.84 22.02
C LYS A 138 5.59 -4.28 22.35
N ALA A 139 4.61 -5.18 22.40
CA ALA A 139 4.82 -6.59 22.69
C ALA A 139 5.64 -7.29 21.59
N ILE A 140 5.37 -7.01 20.31
CA ILE A 140 6.16 -7.52 19.18
C ILE A 140 7.62 -7.04 19.26
N LYS A 141 7.85 -5.74 19.51
CA LYS A 141 9.19 -5.16 19.61
C LYS A 141 9.98 -5.75 20.79
N LYS A 142 9.31 -5.98 21.92
CA LYS A 142 9.93 -6.57 23.12
C LYS A 142 9.99 -8.09 23.09
N GLN A 143 9.36 -8.75 22.11
CA GLN A 143 9.14 -10.19 22.09
C GLN A 143 8.45 -10.71 23.36
N GLU A 144 7.48 -9.97 23.87
CA GLU A 144 6.74 -10.26 25.08
C GLU A 144 5.43 -10.98 24.75
N LYS A 145 5.09 -12.04 25.51
CA LYS A 145 3.81 -12.74 25.36
C LYS A 145 2.65 -11.87 25.86
N LEU A 146 1.50 -12.09 25.25
CA LEU A 146 0.24 -11.45 25.64
C LEU A 146 -0.79 -12.52 26.00
N THR A 147 -1.52 -12.29 27.09
CA THR A 147 -2.78 -13.01 27.34
C THR A 147 -3.89 -12.33 26.55
N ILE A 148 -4.66 -13.13 25.79
CA ILE A 148 -5.71 -12.62 24.91
C ILE A 148 -7.10 -12.99 25.40
N GLU A 149 -8.03 -12.03 25.36
CA GLU A 149 -9.48 -12.27 25.37
C GLU A 149 -10.02 -12.15 23.93
N TYR A 150 -10.44 -13.29 23.38
CA TYR A 150 -10.87 -13.39 21.99
C TYR A 150 -12.33 -13.82 21.90
N ASP A 151 -13.11 -13.21 21.00
CA ASP A 151 -14.56 -13.38 20.94
C ASP A 151 -15.00 -14.84 20.92
N LYS A 152 -15.73 -15.25 22.00
CA LYS A 152 -16.34 -16.61 22.22
C LYS A 152 -15.47 -17.81 21.81
N SER A 153 -14.14 -17.64 21.79
CA SER A 153 -13.19 -18.66 21.36
C SER A 153 -12.55 -19.40 22.55
N LYS A 154 -12.20 -20.68 22.31
CA LYS A 154 -11.35 -21.47 23.24
C LYS A 154 -9.94 -20.86 23.46
N LEU A 155 -9.60 -19.80 22.71
CA LEU A 155 -8.35 -19.06 22.85
C LEU A 155 -8.41 -17.96 23.92
N SER A 156 -9.60 -17.61 24.42
CA SER A 156 -9.74 -16.60 25.47
C SER A 156 -9.06 -17.07 26.76
N GLY A 157 -8.29 -16.16 27.39
CA GLY A 157 -7.48 -16.43 28.57
C GLY A 157 -6.18 -17.20 28.31
N LYS A 158 -5.76 -17.36 27.03
CA LYS A 158 -4.50 -18.03 26.70
C LYS A 158 -3.40 -17.06 26.33
N ASP A 159 -2.19 -17.46 26.63
CA ASP A 159 -0.98 -16.71 26.25
C ASP A 159 -0.63 -17.01 24.80
N ILE A 160 -0.33 -15.94 24.06
CA ILE A 160 0.12 -15.97 22.69
C ILE A 160 1.44 -15.22 22.56
N SER A 161 2.25 -15.60 21.57
CA SER A 161 3.49 -14.90 21.23
C SER A 161 3.24 -14.04 19.97
N PRO A 162 3.05 -12.72 20.09
CA PRO A 162 2.71 -11.86 18.97
C PRO A 162 3.88 -11.72 18.00
N LEU A 163 3.65 -11.94 16.71
CA LEU A 163 4.68 -11.94 15.67
C LEU A 163 4.62 -10.73 14.76
N LYS A 164 3.43 -10.44 14.22
CA LYS A 164 3.22 -9.37 13.24
C LYS A 164 1.75 -8.97 13.15
N ILE A 165 1.50 -7.70 12.84
CA ILE A 165 0.21 -7.23 12.38
C ILE A 165 0.21 -7.32 10.85
N ALA A 166 -0.79 -7.98 10.28
CA ALA A 166 -0.90 -8.21 8.84
C ALA A 166 -2.30 -7.85 8.33
N TRP A 167 -2.37 -7.39 7.09
CA TRP A 167 -3.63 -7.10 6.42
C TRP A 167 -3.86 -8.09 5.29
N PHE A 168 -5.00 -8.80 5.30
CA PHE A 168 -5.41 -9.77 4.30
C PHE A 168 -6.89 -9.58 3.96
N ASP A 169 -7.20 -9.51 2.69
CA ASP A 169 -8.58 -9.52 2.17
C ASP A 169 -9.53 -8.53 2.86
N GLY A 170 -9.03 -7.33 3.20
CA GLY A 170 -9.83 -6.29 3.84
C GLY A 170 -9.89 -6.35 5.37
N PHE A 171 -9.17 -7.25 6.02
CA PHE A 171 -9.16 -7.38 7.48
C PHE A 171 -7.75 -7.33 8.06
N TRP A 172 -7.65 -6.76 9.25
CA TRP A 172 -6.43 -6.77 10.04
C TRP A 172 -6.34 -8.01 10.93
N TYR A 173 -5.19 -8.62 10.96
CA TYR A 173 -4.90 -9.82 11.75
C TYR A 173 -3.68 -9.59 12.62
N LEU A 174 -3.75 -10.09 13.86
CA LEU A 174 -2.57 -10.38 14.66
C LEU A 174 -2.12 -11.80 14.33
N LEU A 175 -0.92 -11.93 13.79
CA LEU A 175 -0.24 -13.21 13.67
C LEU A 175 0.51 -13.48 14.96
N ALA A 176 0.26 -14.63 15.58
CA ALA A 176 0.87 -15.02 16.85
C ALA A 176 1.16 -16.52 16.87
N LEU A 177 2.13 -16.96 17.67
CA LEU A 177 2.28 -18.38 17.97
C LEU A 177 1.36 -18.77 19.12
N GLY A 178 0.67 -19.89 18.94
CA GLY A 178 -0.01 -20.59 20.00
C GLY A 178 0.94 -21.45 20.86
N LYS A 179 0.37 -22.19 21.82
CA LYS A 179 1.15 -23.13 22.66
C LYS A 179 1.78 -24.28 21.87
N ASP A 180 1.19 -24.64 20.75
CA ASP A 180 1.61 -25.71 19.82
C ASP A 180 2.57 -25.20 18.74
N GLU A 181 3.11 -24.00 18.88
CA GLU A 181 3.99 -23.31 17.93
C GLU A 181 3.35 -23.08 16.55
N LYS A 182 2.06 -23.29 16.39
CA LYS A 182 1.34 -22.96 15.17
C LYS A 182 1.03 -21.48 15.08
N ILE A 183 1.08 -20.95 13.86
CA ILE A 183 0.72 -19.55 13.61
C ILE A 183 -0.81 -19.40 13.67
N LEU A 184 -1.25 -18.67 14.68
CA LEU A 184 -2.62 -18.21 14.84
C LEU A 184 -2.82 -16.96 14.00
N LYS A 185 -4.00 -16.84 13.38
CA LYS A 185 -4.43 -15.67 12.59
C LYS A 185 -5.65 -15.09 13.27
N LEU A 186 -5.42 -14.10 14.11
CA LEU A 186 -6.43 -13.53 15.00
C LEU A 186 -6.90 -12.20 14.42
N ARG A 187 -8.16 -12.12 13.99
CA ARG A 187 -8.73 -10.85 13.51
C ARG A 187 -8.70 -9.82 14.64
N LEU A 188 -8.18 -8.63 14.37
CA LEU A 188 -8.05 -7.58 15.39
C LEU A 188 -9.38 -7.10 15.92
N ASP A 189 -10.40 -7.01 15.07
CA ASP A 189 -11.77 -6.62 15.45
C ASP A 189 -12.49 -7.62 16.39
N LYS A 190 -11.96 -8.82 16.57
CA LYS A 190 -12.46 -9.84 17.50
C LYS A 190 -11.69 -9.92 18.80
N ILE A 191 -10.63 -9.13 18.95
CA ILE A 191 -9.87 -9.03 20.19
C ILE A 191 -10.63 -8.11 21.14
N LYS A 192 -11.01 -8.62 22.33
CA LYS A 192 -11.70 -7.85 23.36
C LYS A 192 -10.72 -7.20 24.32
N ASN A 193 -9.68 -7.95 24.70
CA ASN A 193 -8.66 -7.45 25.61
C ASN A 193 -7.32 -8.12 25.38
N LEU A 194 -6.25 -7.42 25.73
CA LEU A 194 -4.87 -7.89 25.66
C LEU A 194 -4.13 -7.45 26.91
N THR A 195 -3.44 -8.39 27.59
CA THR A 195 -2.67 -8.09 28.79
C THR A 195 -1.23 -8.61 28.63
N PRO A 196 -0.20 -7.76 28.82
CA PRO A 196 1.18 -8.20 28.83
C PRO A 196 1.44 -9.19 29.96
N THR A 197 2.21 -10.25 29.69
CA THR A 197 2.51 -11.29 30.68
C THR A 197 3.85 -11.12 31.40
N GLY A 198 4.72 -10.23 30.89
CA GLY A 198 6.12 -10.12 31.35
C GLY A 198 7.02 -11.25 30.83
N VAL A 199 6.47 -12.26 30.13
CA VAL A 199 7.23 -13.42 29.66
C VAL A 199 7.76 -13.16 28.23
N ILE A 200 9.07 -13.32 28.06
CA ILE A 200 9.73 -13.13 26.75
C ILE A 200 9.72 -14.45 25.98
N PHE A 201 9.56 -14.36 24.66
CA PHE A 201 9.64 -15.51 23.76
C PHE A 201 10.68 -15.28 22.66
N LYS A 202 11.13 -16.37 22.03
CA LYS A 202 12.04 -16.28 20.88
C LYS A 202 11.25 -16.29 19.57
N ARG A 203 11.41 -15.25 18.77
CA ARG A 203 10.73 -15.14 17.45
C ARG A 203 11.34 -16.11 16.45
N PRO A 204 10.54 -16.93 15.72
CA PRO A 204 11.02 -17.77 14.65
C PRO A 204 11.51 -16.93 13.45
N LYS A 205 12.63 -17.36 12.83
CA LYS A 205 13.20 -16.69 11.64
C LYS A 205 12.39 -16.90 10.36
N SER A 206 11.48 -17.87 10.35
CA SER A 206 10.71 -18.26 9.15
C SER A 206 9.46 -17.42 8.89
N VAL A 207 9.08 -16.53 9.79
CA VAL A 207 7.79 -15.80 9.72
C VAL A 207 7.69 -14.94 8.46
N GLU A 208 8.73 -14.18 8.13
CA GLU A 208 8.76 -13.33 6.94
C GLU A 208 8.60 -14.15 5.67
N LYS A 209 9.36 -15.21 5.52
CA LYS A 209 9.31 -16.11 4.36
C LYS A 209 7.92 -16.74 4.18
N ILE A 210 7.31 -17.19 5.29
CA ILE A 210 5.95 -17.76 5.26
C ILE A 210 4.94 -16.73 4.76
N LEU A 211 5.07 -15.47 5.18
CA LEU A 211 4.18 -14.39 4.76
C LEU A 211 4.36 -14.01 3.30
N GLU A 212 5.61 -13.89 2.82
CA GLU A 212 5.92 -13.57 1.42
C GLU A 212 5.36 -14.62 0.46
N GLU A 213 5.41 -15.90 0.86
CA GLU A 213 4.86 -17.00 0.08
C GLU A 213 3.34 -17.19 0.22
N SER A 214 2.65 -16.39 1.05
CA SER A 214 1.22 -16.56 1.32
C SER A 214 0.35 -15.88 0.28
N ALA A 215 -0.65 -16.59 -0.26
CA ALA A 215 -1.65 -16.01 -1.16
C ALA A 215 -2.87 -15.47 -0.42
N SER A 216 -3.14 -15.96 0.79
CA SER A 216 -4.29 -15.56 1.61
C SER A 216 -4.00 -15.77 3.10
N VAL A 217 -4.93 -15.38 3.97
CA VAL A 217 -4.84 -15.63 5.42
C VAL A 217 -4.86 -17.12 5.80
N TRP A 218 -5.29 -18.00 4.92
CA TRP A 218 -5.42 -19.45 5.16
C TRP A 218 -4.10 -20.23 5.00
N PHE A 219 -2.96 -19.55 4.95
CA PHE A 219 -1.66 -20.19 4.82
C PHE A 219 -1.30 -21.08 6.01
N GLU A 220 -0.50 -22.11 5.74
CA GLU A 220 0.26 -22.88 6.74
C GLU A 220 1.75 -22.85 6.42
N GLY A 221 2.59 -23.07 7.43
CA GLY A 221 4.05 -22.98 7.27
C GLY A 221 4.64 -24.03 6.34
N ASN A 222 3.98 -25.19 6.21
CA ASN A 222 4.39 -26.28 5.32
C ASN A 222 3.55 -26.27 4.04
N ARG A 223 4.20 -26.20 2.87
CA ARG A 223 3.56 -26.19 1.55
C ARG A 223 4.07 -27.37 0.73
N ASP A 224 3.61 -28.56 1.11
CA ASP A 224 3.99 -29.83 0.54
C ASP A 224 2.96 -30.41 -0.44
N LYS A 225 1.74 -29.86 -0.44
CA LYS A 225 0.68 -30.33 -1.34
C LYS A 225 0.82 -29.68 -2.71
N ARG A 226 1.26 -30.49 -3.68
CA ARG A 226 1.30 -30.11 -5.09
C ARG A 226 -0.10 -30.13 -5.68
N VAL A 227 -0.42 -29.12 -6.48
CA VAL A 227 -1.72 -28.99 -7.16
C VAL A 227 -1.49 -28.64 -8.62
N GLU A 228 -2.20 -29.32 -9.52
CA GLU A 228 -2.27 -29.00 -10.93
C GLU A 228 -3.66 -28.53 -11.32
N LEU A 229 -3.71 -27.41 -12.04
CA LEU A 229 -4.93 -26.75 -12.49
C LEU A 229 -4.87 -26.55 -14.00
N ALA A 230 -5.91 -26.97 -14.71
CA ALA A 230 -6.11 -26.57 -16.10
C ALA A 230 -6.94 -25.28 -16.13
N VAL A 231 -6.50 -24.32 -16.91
CA VAL A 231 -7.13 -23.02 -17.11
C VAL A 231 -7.53 -22.88 -18.57
N ALA A 232 -8.79 -22.60 -18.80
CA ALA A 232 -9.36 -22.44 -20.14
C ALA A 232 -8.69 -21.27 -20.92
N PRO A 233 -8.65 -21.38 -22.28
CA PRO A 233 -7.97 -20.40 -23.13
C PRO A 233 -8.47 -18.97 -22.94
N GLU A 234 -9.76 -18.79 -22.68
CA GLU A 234 -10.44 -17.50 -22.55
C GLU A 234 -9.87 -16.67 -21.39
N VAL A 235 -9.34 -17.32 -20.36
CA VAL A 235 -8.83 -16.68 -19.16
C VAL A 235 -7.35 -16.94 -18.90
N ALA A 236 -6.69 -17.72 -19.73
CA ALA A 236 -5.27 -18.10 -19.59
C ALA A 236 -4.35 -16.89 -19.41
N GLY A 237 -4.59 -15.81 -20.19
CA GLY A 237 -3.77 -14.60 -20.14
C GLY A 237 -3.77 -13.88 -18.78
N TYR A 238 -4.78 -14.07 -17.93
CA TYR A 238 -4.78 -13.51 -16.57
C TYR A 238 -3.78 -14.24 -15.70
N PHE A 239 -3.74 -15.59 -15.79
CA PHE A 239 -2.88 -16.43 -14.97
C PHE A 239 -1.42 -16.47 -15.44
N GLU A 240 -1.18 -16.12 -16.70
CA GLU A 240 0.18 -15.93 -17.22
C GLU A 240 0.84 -14.62 -16.74
N LYS A 241 0.02 -13.58 -16.53
CA LYS A 241 0.49 -12.23 -16.17
C LYS A 241 0.46 -11.95 -14.67
N LYS A 242 -0.32 -12.71 -13.91
CA LYS A 242 -0.49 -12.52 -12.47
C LYS A 242 -0.51 -13.85 -11.74
N GLU A 243 0.19 -13.91 -10.61
CA GLU A 243 0.14 -15.04 -9.69
C GLU A 243 -1.11 -14.95 -8.82
N TYR A 244 -1.97 -15.95 -8.93
CA TYR A 244 -3.18 -16.10 -8.13
C TYR A 244 -3.03 -17.17 -7.05
N PHE A 245 -2.05 -18.07 -7.22
CA PHE A 245 -1.81 -19.22 -6.35
C PHE A 245 -0.39 -19.17 -5.78
N PRO A 246 -0.18 -19.71 -4.57
CA PRO A 246 1.14 -19.76 -3.96
C PRO A 246 2.13 -20.54 -4.83
N LYS A 247 3.32 -19.98 -5.07
CA LYS A 247 4.37 -20.60 -5.90
C LYS A 247 3.88 -21.06 -7.27
N GLN A 248 2.97 -20.31 -7.88
CA GLN A 248 2.38 -20.60 -9.19
C GLN A 248 3.47 -20.71 -10.26
N LYS A 249 3.39 -21.77 -11.06
CA LYS A 249 4.20 -21.95 -12.26
C LYS A 249 3.33 -22.37 -13.43
N VAL A 250 3.63 -21.87 -14.61
CA VAL A 250 3.02 -22.35 -15.85
C VAL A 250 3.80 -23.53 -16.34
N LEU A 251 3.23 -24.72 -16.30
CA LEU A 251 3.87 -25.97 -16.76
C LEU A 251 3.77 -26.12 -18.28
N LYS A 252 2.59 -25.81 -18.84
CA LYS A 252 2.33 -25.97 -20.27
C LYS A 252 1.53 -24.78 -20.77
N LYS A 253 2.00 -24.19 -21.87
CA LYS A 253 1.26 -23.19 -22.66
C LYS A 253 0.75 -23.87 -23.91
N SER A 254 -0.53 -23.87 -24.09
CA SER A 254 -1.14 -24.35 -25.32
C SER A 254 -2.11 -23.29 -25.80
N GLY A 255 -1.73 -22.57 -26.85
CA GLY A 255 -2.46 -21.38 -27.31
C GLY A 255 -3.96 -21.61 -27.61
N LYS A 256 -4.34 -22.84 -28.01
CA LYS A 256 -5.75 -23.23 -28.24
C LYS A 256 -6.37 -23.99 -27.08
N ASP A 257 -5.56 -24.64 -26.22
CA ASP A 257 -6.04 -25.53 -25.15
C ASP A 257 -5.90 -24.91 -23.76
N GLY A 258 -5.52 -23.63 -23.69
CA GLY A 258 -5.32 -22.93 -22.44
C GLY A 258 -3.93 -23.16 -21.80
N VAL A 259 -3.86 -23.11 -20.48
CA VAL A 259 -2.62 -23.32 -19.73
C VAL A 259 -2.80 -24.30 -18.59
N VAL A 260 -1.72 -25.02 -18.27
CA VAL A 260 -1.65 -25.86 -17.07
C VAL A 260 -0.77 -25.18 -16.06
N LEU A 261 -1.30 -24.97 -14.86
CA LEU A 261 -0.61 -24.35 -13.74
C LEU A 261 -0.26 -25.40 -12.70
N GLU A 262 0.92 -25.24 -12.11
CA GLU A 262 1.31 -25.91 -10.88
C GLU A 262 1.36 -24.90 -9.74
N CYS A 263 0.88 -25.28 -8.57
CA CYS A 263 1.07 -24.52 -7.34
C CYS A 263 1.26 -25.44 -6.14
N PHE A 264 1.71 -24.86 -5.02
CA PHE A 264 1.95 -25.60 -3.80
C PHE A 264 1.24 -24.93 -2.64
N THR A 265 0.46 -25.69 -1.87
CA THR A 265 -0.26 -25.18 -0.71
C THR A 265 -0.07 -26.08 0.52
N GLY A 266 -0.22 -25.53 1.71
CA GLY A 266 -0.30 -26.30 2.95
C GLY A 266 -1.72 -26.83 3.21
N LYS A 267 -2.73 -26.03 2.82
CA LYS A 267 -4.15 -26.36 2.93
C LYS A 267 -4.90 -25.95 1.68
N TYR A 268 -5.86 -26.78 1.28
CA TYR A 268 -6.70 -26.49 0.12
C TYR A 268 -7.59 -25.26 0.32
N GLU A 269 -7.95 -24.90 1.56
CA GLU A 269 -8.68 -23.68 1.90
C GLU A 269 -7.97 -22.41 1.49
N GLU A 270 -6.63 -22.42 1.32
CA GLU A 270 -5.85 -21.29 0.84
C GLU A 270 -6.17 -20.94 -0.62
N ILE A 271 -6.42 -21.95 -1.45
CA ILE A 271 -6.59 -21.82 -2.90
C ILE A 271 -8.02 -22.04 -3.38
N LEU A 272 -8.82 -22.74 -2.59
CA LEU A 272 -10.20 -23.11 -2.93
C LEU A 272 -11.09 -21.91 -3.30
N PRO A 273 -11.09 -20.78 -2.56
CA PRO A 273 -11.90 -19.61 -2.93
C PRO A 273 -11.56 -19.09 -4.32
N THR A 274 -10.28 -19.05 -4.67
CA THR A 274 -9.82 -18.60 -6.00
C THR A 274 -10.27 -19.57 -7.08
N ILE A 275 -10.16 -20.89 -6.86
CA ILE A 275 -10.65 -21.91 -7.81
C ILE A 275 -12.15 -21.72 -8.04
N LEU A 276 -12.95 -21.62 -6.97
CA LEU A 276 -14.40 -21.45 -7.06
C LEU A 276 -14.82 -20.16 -7.77
N ALA A 277 -14.07 -19.08 -7.60
CA ALA A 277 -14.33 -17.79 -8.25
C ALA A 277 -14.12 -17.85 -9.78
N TRP A 278 -13.30 -18.77 -10.26
CA TRP A 278 -13.00 -18.91 -11.68
C TRP A 278 -13.69 -20.10 -12.37
N ILE A 279 -14.61 -20.79 -11.69
CA ILE A 279 -15.45 -21.82 -12.34
C ILE A 279 -16.37 -21.13 -13.37
N PRO A 280 -16.56 -21.69 -14.59
CA PRO A 280 -16.08 -23.01 -15.04
C PRO A 280 -14.69 -23.02 -15.70
N TYR A 281 -13.97 -21.92 -15.72
CA TYR A 281 -12.72 -21.75 -16.48
C TYR A 281 -11.51 -22.42 -15.85
N ILE A 282 -11.58 -22.79 -14.58
CA ILE A 282 -10.51 -23.55 -13.89
C ILE A 282 -11.05 -24.95 -13.55
N THR A 283 -10.24 -25.96 -13.88
CA THR A 283 -10.48 -27.34 -13.53
C THR A 283 -9.28 -27.90 -12.75
N VAL A 284 -9.53 -28.49 -11.59
CA VAL A 284 -8.49 -29.21 -10.84
C VAL A 284 -8.11 -30.47 -11.60
N GLN A 285 -6.84 -30.64 -11.95
CA GLN A 285 -6.33 -31.88 -12.55
C GLN A 285 -5.82 -32.84 -11.48
N GLU A 286 -5.06 -32.33 -10.53
CA GLU A 286 -4.54 -33.06 -9.37
C GLU A 286 -4.47 -32.15 -8.14
N PRO A 287 -4.63 -32.68 -6.92
CA PRO A 287 -4.94 -34.08 -6.58
C PRO A 287 -6.45 -34.37 -6.57
N LYS A 288 -6.81 -35.64 -6.47
CA LYS A 288 -8.21 -36.11 -6.43
C LYS A 288 -8.97 -35.52 -5.25
N GLU A 289 -8.35 -35.43 -4.06
CA GLU A 289 -9.01 -34.91 -2.87
C GLU A 289 -9.48 -33.43 -3.08
N LEU A 290 -8.72 -32.65 -3.81
CA LEU A 290 -9.12 -31.25 -4.12
C LEU A 290 -10.25 -31.22 -5.17
N LYS A 291 -10.24 -32.16 -6.14
CA LYS A 291 -11.38 -32.34 -7.08
C LYS A 291 -12.67 -32.64 -6.33
N ASP A 292 -12.59 -33.59 -5.43
CA ASP A 292 -13.75 -34.06 -4.65
C ASP A 292 -14.28 -32.91 -3.76
N LEU A 293 -13.37 -32.13 -3.14
CA LEU A 293 -13.74 -30.97 -2.34
C LEU A 293 -14.43 -29.87 -3.17
N VAL A 294 -13.94 -29.59 -4.37
CA VAL A 294 -14.58 -28.60 -5.28
C VAL A 294 -15.96 -29.10 -5.69
N ALA A 295 -16.07 -30.36 -6.07
CA ALA A 295 -17.36 -30.99 -6.44
C ALA A 295 -18.38 -30.94 -5.28
N GLU A 296 -17.95 -31.22 -4.05
CA GLU A 296 -18.79 -31.09 -2.84
C GLU A 296 -19.32 -29.65 -2.67
N LYS A 297 -18.48 -28.64 -2.83
CA LYS A 297 -18.90 -27.23 -2.71
C LYS A 297 -19.90 -26.81 -3.78
N ILE A 298 -19.70 -27.26 -5.01
CA ILE A 298 -20.63 -27.02 -6.12
C ILE A 298 -21.98 -27.75 -5.85
N ALA A 299 -21.94 -29.00 -5.40
CA ALA A 299 -23.14 -29.73 -5.06
C ALA A 299 -23.93 -29.07 -3.91
N ALA A 300 -23.22 -28.61 -2.87
CA ALA A 300 -23.82 -27.87 -1.76
C ALA A 300 -24.44 -26.54 -2.21
N TYR A 301 -23.84 -25.83 -3.17
CA TYR A 301 -24.46 -24.66 -3.76
C TYR A 301 -25.71 -25.01 -4.55
N ASN A 302 -25.66 -26.02 -5.42
CA ASN A 302 -26.78 -26.46 -6.23
C ASN A 302 -28.00 -26.93 -5.39
N SER A 303 -27.75 -27.50 -4.19
CA SER A 303 -28.83 -27.90 -3.28
C SER A 303 -29.56 -26.72 -2.64
N LYS A 304 -28.93 -25.53 -2.59
CA LYS A 304 -29.54 -24.32 -2.00
C LYS A 304 -30.32 -23.47 -3.00
N ILE A 305 -30.16 -23.73 -4.29
CA ILE A 305 -30.85 -22.97 -5.36
C ILE A 305 -32.02 -23.79 -5.97
N LYS A 306 -32.21 -25.02 -5.53
CA LYS A 306 -33.42 -25.83 -5.79
C LYS A 306 -34.46 -25.56 -4.71
#